data_6f3a9b64439888cbc2b335249aef3b60
#
_entry.id   6f3a9b64439888cbc2b335249aef3b60
#
_cell.length_a   1.000
_cell.length_b   1.000
_cell.length_c   1.000
_cell.angle_alpha   90.00
_cell.angle_beta   90.00
_cell.angle_gamma   90.00
#
_symmetry.space_group_name_H-M   'P 1'
#
loop_
_entity.id
_entity.type
_entity.pdbx_description
1 polymer ?
#
loop_
_entity_poly.entity_id
_entity_poly.type
_entity_poly.pdbx_seq_one_letter_code
_entity_poly.pdbx_strand_id
1 'polypeptide(L)'
;MMKKLTFTALALMMCGAAWGAAIPQASRYDSRVQQVIYNPQNVTVVNTKPGFMTTLVFDNDEAVISAKPGFDEAWEATPDANRVNVRPVALTQGAPGEDGNTTQVVIPPNSRDWHTNMLVVTSKRLYNVELNVIDDKSAQQPAFQVSWRYPGEERAKASREAMARQREWEQKQQQASIRKALNSAQTPRNWSYTKYPGTGSFNIVPDFAYDDGRFTFVGFSPSKSIPSVTKELNGKEHVVNGSIQKKGDFTVLVIQEVTPRLVLRSGNTVVGLENSGFGRVHATDGSTVSRQVERVEKPESR
;
A
#
# COMPACT_ATOMS: atom_id res chain seq x y z
N MET A 1 46.96 5.99 58.71
CA MET A 1 46.53 5.46 57.41
C MET A 1 45.08 5.01 57.52
N MET A 2 44.15 5.86 57.08
CA MET A 2 42.70 5.63 57.21
C MET A 2 42.20 4.95 55.95
N LYS A 3 41.62 3.76 56.12
CA LYS A 3 40.91 3.05 55.04
C LYS A 3 39.52 3.67 54.89
N LYS A 4 39.25 4.25 53.75
CA LYS A 4 37.91 4.74 53.37
C LYS A 4 37.06 3.52 52.94
N LEU A 5 36.09 3.17 53.72
CA LEU A 5 35.02 2.23 53.36
C LEU A 5 34.03 2.98 52.49
N THR A 6 33.97 2.65 51.20
CA THR A 6 32.91 3.08 50.32
C THR A 6 31.72 2.13 50.42
N PHE A 7 30.66 2.62 51.04
CA PHE A 7 29.38 1.93 51.09
C PHE A 7 28.68 2.12 49.74
N THR A 8 28.71 1.11 48.88
CA THR A 8 27.90 1.10 47.68
C THR A 8 26.51 0.59 48.02
N ALA A 9 25.58 1.51 48.18
CA ALA A 9 24.15 1.19 48.36
C ALA A 9 23.64 0.65 47.01
N LEU A 10 23.49 -0.66 46.93
CA LEU A 10 22.80 -1.35 45.86
C LEU A 10 21.28 -1.11 46.08
N ALA A 11 20.74 -0.09 45.40
CA ALA A 11 19.30 0.12 45.35
C ALA A 11 18.70 -0.95 44.44
N LEU A 12 18.24 -2.05 45.02
CA LEU A 12 17.41 -3.04 44.36
C LEU A 12 16.07 -2.34 44.03
N MET A 13 15.91 -1.80 42.82
CA MET A 13 14.60 -1.46 42.32
C MET A 13 13.83 -2.77 42.10
N MET A 14 13.06 -3.17 43.09
CA MET A 14 11.97 -4.11 42.96
C MET A 14 10.94 -3.46 42.03
N CYS A 15 11.07 -3.69 40.75
CA CYS A 15 9.99 -3.47 39.77
C CYS A 15 8.92 -4.51 40.11
N GLY A 16 8.06 -4.20 41.07
CA GLY A 16 6.88 -4.99 41.37
C GLY A 16 6.02 -4.98 40.12
N ALA A 17 5.92 -6.12 39.44
CA ALA A 17 4.93 -6.33 38.43
C ALA A 17 3.56 -6.13 39.12
N ALA A 18 3.00 -4.95 38.96
CA ALA A 18 1.64 -4.68 39.37
C ALA A 18 0.73 -5.50 38.45
N TRP A 19 0.33 -6.65 38.97
CA TRP A 19 -0.72 -7.46 38.34
C TRP A 19 -2.04 -6.77 38.63
N GLY A 20 -2.31 -5.71 37.89
CA GLY A 20 -3.52 -4.90 38.05
C GLY A 20 -4.33 -4.94 36.76
N ALA A 21 -5.64 -4.91 36.90
CA ALA A 21 -6.56 -4.69 35.81
C ALA A 21 -6.17 -3.40 35.03
N ALA A 22 -6.38 -3.38 33.71
CA ALA A 22 -6.05 -2.22 32.91
C ALA A 22 -7.06 -1.10 33.19
N ILE A 23 -6.58 -0.01 33.76
CA ILE A 23 -7.38 1.20 33.99
C ILE A 23 -7.29 2.06 32.71
N PRO A 24 -8.43 2.33 32.04
CA PRO A 24 -8.45 3.20 30.89
C PRO A 24 -7.93 4.61 31.21
N GLN A 25 -7.16 5.18 30.29
CA GLN A 25 -6.63 6.53 30.44
C GLN A 25 -7.63 7.55 29.91
N ALA A 26 -7.88 8.59 30.70
CA ALA A 26 -8.74 9.69 30.30
C ALA A 26 -8.19 10.47 29.11
N SER A 27 -9.08 10.89 28.21
CA SER A 27 -8.76 11.85 27.16
C SER A 27 -8.36 13.19 27.79
N ARG A 28 -7.48 13.92 27.13
CA ARG A 28 -7.11 15.27 27.57
C ARG A 28 -8.21 16.32 27.41
N TYR A 29 -9.27 16.02 26.66
CA TYR A 29 -10.39 16.94 26.44
C TYR A 29 -11.56 16.69 27.41
N ASP A 30 -11.87 15.43 27.68
CA ASP A 30 -12.93 15.03 28.60
C ASP A 30 -12.53 13.71 29.24
N SER A 31 -12.48 13.71 30.60
CA SER A 31 -12.08 12.54 31.37
C SER A 31 -13.05 11.36 31.30
N ARG A 32 -14.27 11.60 30.82
CA ARG A 32 -15.29 10.57 30.62
C ARG A 32 -15.11 9.79 29.32
N VAL A 33 -14.30 10.33 28.41
CA VAL A 33 -13.85 9.62 27.17
C VAL A 33 -12.50 9.02 27.47
N GLN A 34 -12.42 7.70 27.45
CA GLN A 34 -11.25 6.96 27.92
C GLN A 34 -10.72 6.02 26.84
N GLN A 35 -9.43 5.73 26.91
CA GLN A 35 -8.74 4.83 26.00
C GLN A 35 -7.88 3.84 26.75
N VAL A 36 -7.78 2.62 26.25
CA VAL A 36 -6.93 1.56 26.78
C VAL A 36 -6.22 0.81 25.66
N ILE A 37 -5.00 0.35 25.92
CA ILE A 37 -4.29 -0.51 24.97
C ILE A 37 -4.81 -1.93 25.13
N TYR A 38 -5.23 -2.52 24.01
CA TYR A 38 -5.69 -3.90 24.00
C TYR A 38 -4.55 -4.88 24.39
N ASN A 39 -4.86 -5.75 25.33
CA ASN A 39 -4.05 -6.90 25.68
C ASN A 39 -5.02 -8.05 26.05
N PRO A 40 -4.92 -9.22 25.38
CA PRO A 40 -5.84 -10.34 25.61
C PRO A 40 -5.74 -10.93 27.03
N GLN A 41 -4.67 -10.65 27.76
CA GLN A 41 -4.46 -11.13 29.13
C GLN A 41 -4.90 -10.14 30.20
N ASN A 42 -5.39 -8.97 29.82
CA ASN A 42 -5.84 -7.95 30.76
C ASN A 42 -7.36 -7.95 30.90
N VAL A 43 -7.80 -7.54 32.09
CA VAL A 43 -9.18 -7.14 32.35
C VAL A 43 -9.23 -5.61 32.34
N THR A 44 -10.16 -5.04 31.57
CA THR A 44 -10.35 -3.59 31.51
C THR A 44 -11.41 -3.15 32.53
N VAL A 45 -11.06 -2.27 33.45
CA VAL A 45 -11.99 -1.74 34.43
C VAL A 45 -12.79 -0.59 33.84
N VAL A 46 -14.11 -0.69 33.91
CA VAL A 46 -15.06 0.31 33.40
C VAL A 46 -15.94 0.79 34.54
N ASN A 47 -15.78 2.05 34.91
CA ASN A 47 -16.59 2.68 35.95
C ASN A 47 -17.84 3.32 35.33
N THR A 48 -19.00 2.90 35.75
CA THR A 48 -20.32 3.41 35.31
C THR A 48 -21.03 4.12 36.42
N LYS A 49 -22.11 4.80 36.12
CA LYS A 49 -22.95 5.48 37.10
C LYS A 49 -24.42 5.30 36.77
N PRO A 50 -25.31 5.12 37.76
CA PRO A 50 -26.75 5.07 37.55
C PRO A 50 -27.26 6.29 36.76
N GLY A 51 -28.15 6.06 35.81
CA GLY A 51 -28.69 7.11 34.96
C GLY A 51 -27.80 7.49 33.74
N PHE A 52 -26.61 6.91 33.63
CA PHE A 52 -25.71 7.13 32.49
C PHE A 52 -25.48 5.83 31.73
N MET A 53 -25.23 5.98 30.43
CA MET A 53 -24.83 4.92 29.56
C MET A 53 -23.32 5.01 29.28
N THR A 54 -22.65 3.87 29.30
CA THR A 54 -21.23 3.75 28.87
C THR A 54 -21.18 2.99 27.56
N THR A 55 -20.52 3.54 26.57
CA THR A 55 -20.32 2.91 25.26
C THR A 55 -18.89 2.36 25.17
N LEU A 56 -18.78 1.06 24.99
CA LEU A 56 -17.52 0.37 24.67
C LEU A 56 -17.33 0.35 23.16
N VAL A 57 -16.24 0.90 22.65
CA VAL A 57 -15.98 1.03 21.21
C VAL A 57 -14.77 0.19 20.83
N PHE A 58 -14.98 -0.78 19.95
CA PHE A 58 -13.95 -1.67 19.43
C PHE A 58 -13.40 -1.15 18.09
N ASP A 59 -12.52 -1.90 17.44
CA ASP A 59 -11.96 -1.50 16.14
C ASP A 59 -13.06 -1.38 15.07
N ASN A 60 -12.84 -0.51 14.08
CA ASN A 60 -13.82 -0.26 13.01
C ASN A 60 -14.07 -1.51 12.13
N ASP A 61 -13.15 -2.45 12.13
CA ASP A 61 -13.23 -3.69 11.36
C ASP A 61 -13.60 -4.91 12.21
N GLU A 62 -14.14 -4.67 13.44
CA GLU A 62 -14.70 -5.67 14.31
C GLU A 62 -16.22 -5.54 14.43
N ALA A 63 -16.90 -6.66 14.46
CA ALA A 63 -18.31 -6.74 14.77
C ALA A 63 -18.48 -7.48 16.12
N VAL A 64 -19.30 -6.94 17.03
CA VAL A 64 -19.62 -7.60 18.28
C VAL A 64 -20.56 -8.76 18.01
N ILE A 65 -20.19 -9.95 18.44
CA ILE A 65 -20.98 -11.19 18.32
C ILE A 65 -21.83 -11.38 19.58
N SER A 66 -21.22 -11.15 20.77
CA SER A 66 -21.94 -11.23 22.03
C SER A 66 -21.27 -10.36 23.08
N ALA A 67 -22.08 -9.85 24.00
CA ALA A 67 -21.65 -9.16 25.20
C ALA A 67 -22.54 -9.64 26.36
N LYS A 68 -21.95 -10.38 27.32
CA LYS A 68 -22.70 -10.99 28.39
C LYS A 68 -22.10 -10.59 29.75
N PRO A 69 -22.80 -9.78 30.55
CA PRO A 69 -22.44 -9.56 31.92
C PRO A 69 -22.62 -10.82 32.77
N GLY A 70 -21.78 -11.03 33.76
CA GLY A 70 -21.94 -12.13 34.71
C GLY A 70 -23.15 -11.98 35.59
N PHE A 71 -23.59 -10.74 35.87
CA PHE A 71 -24.80 -10.39 36.60
C PHE A 71 -25.77 -9.68 35.65
N ASP A 72 -26.43 -10.47 34.78
CA ASP A 72 -27.28 -9.98 33.68
C ASP A 72 -28.59 -9.30 34.17
N GLU A 73 -29.12 -9.66 35.34
CA GLU A 73 -30.29 -9.00 35.91
C GLU A 73 -30.01 -7.54 36.34
N ALA A 74 -28.76 -7.25 36.74
CA ALA A 74 -28.34 -5.93 37.24
C ALA A 74 -27.68 -5.07 36.14
N TRP A 75 -27.39 -5.61 35.02
CA TRP A 75 -26.69 -4.93 33.94
C TRP A 75 -27.32 -5.18 32.59
N GLU A 76 -27.60 -4.12 31.87
CA GLU A 76 -28.00 -4.16 30.47
C GLU A 76 -26.79 -3.92 29.57
N ALA A 77 -26.53 -4.86 28.66
CA ALA A 77 -25.47 -4.77 27.67
C ALA A 77 -26.05 -5.01 26.28
N THR A 78 -26.09 -3.99 25.45
CA THR A 78 -26.67 -4.05 24.08
C THR A 78 -25.60 -3.91 23.02
N PRO A 79 -25.29 -4.97 22.28
CA PRO A 79 -24.39 -4.89 21.12
C PRO A 79 -24.97 -4.07 19.98
N ASP A 80 -24.13 -3.24 19.34
CA ASP A 80 -24.47 -2.46 18.14
C ASP A 80 -23.24 -2.32 17.24
N ALA A 81 -23.20 -3.06 16.15
CA ALA A 81 -22.09 -3.10 15.21
C ALA A 81 -20.72 -3.36 15.91
N ASN A 82 -19.84 -2.36 15.97
CA ASN A 82 -18.56 -2.43 16.68
C ASN A 82 -18.61 -1.82 18.09
N ARG A 83 -19.78 -1.75 18.72
CA ARG A 83 -20.00 -1.12 20.02
C ARG A 83 -20.81 -2.00 20.93
N VAL A 84 -20.69 -1.75 22.23
CA VAL A 84 -21.58 -2.29 23.24
C VAL A 84 -21.99 -1.14 24.15
N ASN A 85 -23.29 -0.92 24.27
CA ASN A 85 -23.84 0.05 25.21
C ASN A 85 -24.16 -0.67 26.53
N VAL A 86 -23.60 -0.18 27.64
CA VAL A 86 -23.70 -0.81 28.93
C VAL A 86 -24.28 0.20 29.93
N ARG A 87 -25.22 -0.25 30.78
CA ARG A 87 -25.73 0.52 31.91
C ARG A 87 -26.12 -0.39 33.07
N PRO A 88 -25.96 0.07 34.33
CA PRO A 88 -26.53 -0.59 35.47
C PRO A 88 -28.05 -0.36 35.54
N VAL A 89 -28.80 -1.40 35.87
CA VAL A 89 -30.26 -1.33 36.02
C VAL A 89 -30.68 -1.68 37.45
N ALA A 90 -31.83 -1.16 37.89
CA ALA A 90 -32.37 -1.48 39.20
C ALA A 90 -32.95 -2.89 39.21
N LEU A 91 -32.78 -3.60 40.30
CA LEU A 91 -33.43 -4.88 40.56
C LEU A 91 -34.81 -4.68 41.18
N THR A 92 -35.75 -5.51 40.77
CA THR A 92 -37.09 -5.56 41.36
C THR A 92 -37.29 -6.91 42.04
N GLN A 93 -37.48 -6.89 43.35
CA GLN A 93 -37.76 -8.09 44.15
C GLN A 93 -39.16 -8.04 44.73
N GLY A 94 -39.85 -9.17 44.66
CA GLY A 94 -41.09 -9.35 45.38
C GLY A 94 -40.80 -9.59 46.88
N ALA A 95 -41.29 -8.71 47.76
CA ALA A 95 -41.25 -8.93 49.21
C ALA A 95 -42.63 -9.31 49.72
N PRO A 96 -42.75 -10.28 50.65
CA PRO A 96 -44.04 -10.58 51.28
C PRO A 96 -44.51 -9.37 52.11
N GLY A 97 -45.68 -8.82 51.75
CA GLY A 97 -46.32 -7.77 52.50
C GLY A 97 -47.04 -8.29 53.74
N GLU A 98 -47.25 -7.46 54.75
CA GLU A 98 -47.96 -7.82 55.96
C GLU A 98 -49.42 -8.30 55.72
N ASP A 99 -49.98 -7.91 54.58
CA ASP A 99 -51.34 -8.27 54.16
C ASP A 99 -51.45 -9.51 53.27
N GLY A 100 -50.37 -10.30 53.16
CA GLY A 100 -50.34 -11.49 52.27
C GLY A 100 -50.20 -11.18 50.76
N ASN A 101 -50.14 -9.90 50.38
CA ASN A 101 -49.85 -9.47 49.03
C ASN A 101 -48.34 -9.29 48.81
N THR A 102 -47.84 -9.62 47.63
CA THR A 102 -46.42 -9.42 47.26
C THR A 102 -46.24 -7.93 46.91
N THR A 103 -45.44 -7.22 47.72
CA THR A 103 -45.02 -5.85 47.39
C THR A 103 -43.74 -5.88 46.58
N GLN A 104 -43.66 -5.15 45.48
CA GLN A 104 -42.44 -5.03 44.68
C GLN A 104 -41.51 -3.98 45.34
N VAL A 105 -40.30 -4.40 45.70
CA VAL A 105 -39.25 -3.53 46.20
C VAL A 105 -38.25 -3.29 45.09
N VAL A 106 -38.00 -2.02 44.78
CA VAL A 106 -36.98 -1.62 43.77
C VAL A 106 -35.68 -1.34 44.49
N ILE A 107 -34.64 -2.05 44.12
CA ILE A 107 -33.28 -1.90 44.67
C ILE A 107 -32.45 -1.14 43.61
N PRO A 108 -32.08 0.13 43.87
CA PRO A 108 -31.29 0.91 42.90
C PRO A 108 -29.85 0.43 42.85
N PRO A 109 -29.18 0.64 41.70
CA PRO A 109 -27.76 0.31 41.56
C PRO A 109 -26.90 1.07 42.58
N ASN A 110 -25.93 0.36 43.18
CA ASN A 110 -25.01 0.91 44.16
C ASN A 110 -23.58 0.38 43.97
N SER A 111 -22.60 1.05 44.58
CA SER A 111 -21.18 0.71 44.38
C SER A 111 -20.73 -0.57 45.09
N ARG A 112 -21.52 -1.06 46.06
CA ARG A 112 -21.18 -2.25 46.82
C ARG A 112 -21.53 -3.53 46.06
N ASP A 113 -22.75 -3.59 45.50
CA ASP A 113 -23.37 -4.82 45.02
C ASP A 113 -23.37 -4.89 43.49
N TRP A 114 -23.30 -3.73 42.78
CA TRP A 114 -23.25 -3.66 41.33
C TRP A 114 -21.81 -3.66 40.82
N HIS A 115 -21.12 -4.81 40.93
CA HIS A 115 -19.86 -5.09 40.27
C HIS A 115 -19.95 -6.47 39.65
N THR A 116 -19.45 -6.59 38.43
CA THR A 116 -19.45 -7.86 37.72
C THR A 116 -18.37 -7.87 36.61
N ASN A 117 -18.06 -9.05 36.12
CA ASN A 117 -17.31 -9.14 34.88
C ASN A 117 -18.26 -9.19 33.67
N MET A 118 -17.76 -8.81 32.53
CA MET A 118 -18.43 -8.97 31.24
C MET A 118 -17.44 -9.50 30.20
N LEU A 119 -17.86 -10.56 29.47
CA LEU A 119 -17.14 -11.05 28.32
C LEU A 119 -17.75 -10.47 27.04
N VAL A 120 -16.94 -9.77 26.26
CA VAL A 120 -17.32 -9.33 24.91
C VAL A 120 -16.57 -10.17 23.90
N VAL A 121 -17.31 -10.81 23.01
CA VAL A 121 -16.79 -11.59 21.89
C VAL A 121 -17.02 -10.79 20.61
N THR A 122 -15.96 -10.49 19.88
CA THR A 122 -16.06 -9.87 18.57
C THR A 122 -15.64 -10.82 17.47
N SER A 123 -15.76 -10.40 16.23
CA SER A 123 -15.30 -11.17 15.07
C SER A 123 -13.78 -11.41 15.05
N LYS A 124 -12.99 -10.71 15.87
CA LYS A 124 -11.53 -10.82 15.89
C LYS A 124 -10.94 -11.15 17.25
N ARG A 125 -11.53 -10.64 18.33
CA ARG A 125 -10.90 -10.65 19.66
C ARG A 125 -11.89 -10.92 20.76
N LEU A 126 -11.33 -11.27 21.92
CA LEU A 126 -12.07 -11.38 23.19
C LEU A 126 -11.66 -10.23 24.10
N TYR A 127 -12.63 -9.65 24.79
CA TYR A 127 -12.40 -8.57 25.76
C TYR A 127 -12.99 -8.95 27.11
N ASN A 128 -12.13 -8.97 28.13
CA ASN A 128 -12.55 -9.13 29.51
C ASN A 128 -12.73 -7.73 30.11
N VAL A 129 -13.92 -7.45 30.58
CA VAL A 129 -14.29 -6.16 31.15
C VAL A 129 -14.77 -6.39 32.56
N GLU A 130 -14.35 -5.56 33.48
CA GLU A 130 -14.90 -5.45 34.83
C GLU A 130 -15.79 -4.22 34.85
N LEU A 131 -17.05 -4.40 35.23
CA LEU A 131 -18.05 -3.34 35.30
C LEU A 131 -18.29 -2.97 36.78
N ASN A 132 -18.07 -1.72 37.10
CA ASN A 132 -18.28 -1.17 38.45
C ASN A 132 -19.23 0.01 38.41
N VAL A 133 -20.09 0.11 39.45
CA VAL A 133 -20.87 1.31 39.69
C VAL A 133 -20.11 2.19 40.67
N ILE A 134 -19.99 3.49 40.38
CA ILE A 134 -19.41 4.48 41.28
C ILE A 134 -20.51 5.33 41.93
N ASP A 135 -20.30 5.70 43.20
CA ASP A 135 -21.20 6.53 43.96
C ASP A 135 -21.08 8.01 43.57
N ASP A 136 -22.13 8.80 43.93
CA ASP A 136 -22.14 10.25 43.72
C ASP A 136 -21.00 10.98 44.46
N LYS A 137 -20.52 10.41 45.59
CA LYS A 137 -19.42 10.96 46.39
C LYS A 137 -18.03 10.58 45.82
N SER A 138 -17.96 9.74 44.83
CA SER A 138 -16.69 9.34 44.26
C SER A 138 -16.03 10.51 43.52
N ALA A 139 -14.73 10.68 43.70
CA ALA A 139 -13.94 11.62 42.94
C ALA A 139 -13.72 11.13 41.47
N GLN A 140 -14.00 9.86 41.21
CA GLN A 140 -13.88 9.27 39.87
C GLN A 140 -15.08 9.68 39.01
N GLN A 141 -14.82 9.97 37.75
CA GLN A 141 -15.87 10.23 36.75
C GLN A 141 -16.29 8.93 36.06
N PRO A 142 -17.61 8.77 35.78
CA PRO A 142 -18.06 7.63 35.00
C PRO A 142 -17.48 7.68 33.59
N ALA A 143 -17.16 6.54 33.01
CA ALA A 143 -16.80 6.46 31.63
C ALA A 143 -18.07 6.60 30.75
N PHE A 144 -18.07 7.56 29.82
CA PHE A 144 -19.11 7.65 28.79
C PHE A 144 -18.75 6.84 27.58
N GLN A 145 -17.44 6.80 27.31
CA GLN A 145 -16.88 6.01 26.21
C GLN A 145 -15.55 5.39 26.65
N VAL A 146 -15.39 4.11 26.37
CA VAL A 146 -14.10 3.42 26.47
C VAL A 146 -13.76 2.83 25.12
N SER A 147 -12.59 3.17 24.56
CA SER A 147 -12.12 2.66 23.29
C SER A 147 -10.79 1.93 23.45
N TRP A 148 -10.59 0.87 22.65
CA TRP A 148 -9.33 0.14 22.60
C TRP A 148 -8.45 0.61 21.47
N ARG A 149 -7.14 0.65 21.72
CA ARG A 149 -6.10 0.93 20.73
C ARG A 149 -5.23 -0.29 20.50
N TYR A 150 -4.77 -0.46 19.28
CA TYR A 150 -4.03 -1.65 18.82
C TYR A 150 -2.65 -1.26 18.23
N PRO A 151 -1.72 -0.71 19.03
CA PRO A 151 -0.48 -0.11 18.52
C PRO A 151 0.43 -1.12 17.79
N GLY A 152 0.30 -2.41 18.08
CA GLY A 152 1.01 -3.47 17.34
C GLY A 152 0.53 -3.62 15.91
N GLU A 153 -0.78 -3.62 15.70
CA GLU A 153 -1.40 -3.75 14.39
C GLU A 153 -1.25 -2.46 13.56
N GLU A 154 -1.40 -1.29 14.20
CA GLU A 154 -1.15 0.01 13.60
C GLU A 154 0.29 0.08 13.04
N ARG A 155 1.29 -0.36 13.81
CA ARG A 155 2.70 -0.43 13.37
C ARG A 155 2.89 -1.43 12.23
N ALA A 156 2.30 -2.60 12.32
CA ALA A 156 2.39 -3.61 11.27
C ALA A 156 1.73 -3.15 9.96
N LYS A 157 0.60 -2.43 10.04
CA LYS A 157 -0.06 -1.83 8.89
C LYS A 157 0.81 -0.74 8.26
N ALA A 158 1.32 0.19 9.06
CA ALA A 158 2.21 1.26 8.60
C ALA A 158 3.49 0.71 7.92
N SER A 159 4.08 -0.36 8.49
CA SER A 159 5.24 -1.03 7.89
C SER A 159 4.91 -1.67 6.54
N ARG A 160 3.77 -2.37 6.43
CA ARG A 160 3.33 -2.97 5.15
C ARG A 160 3.10 -1.91 4.07
N GLU A 161 2.45 -0.80 4.43
CA GLU A 161 2.23 0.32 3.50
C GLU A 161 3.55 0.99 3.07
N ALA A 162 4.50 1.16 4.00
CA ALA A 162 5.83 1.70 3.68
C ALA A 162 6.59 0.79 2.70
N MET A 163 6.58 -0.54 2.93
CA MET A 163 7.20 -1.52 2.03
C MET A 163 6.52 -1.55 0.65
N ALA A 164 5.19 -1.41 0.60
CA ALA A 164 4.45 -1.36 -0.66
C ALA A 164 4.84 -0.12 -1.48
N ARG A 165 4.91 1.07 -0.85
CA ARG A 165 5.36 2.31 -1.50
C ARG A 165 6.81 2.21 -1.98
N GLN A 166 7.69 1.60 -1.20
CA GLN A 166 9.08 1.41 -1.59
C GLN A 166 9.19 0.51 -2.84
N ARG A 167 8.49 -0.63 -2.87
CA ARG A 167 8.47 -1.54 -4.03
C ARG A 167 7.95 -0.84 -5.29
N GLU A 168 6.88 -0.06 -5.16
CA GLU A 168 6.32 0.70 -6.28
C GLU A 168 7.32 1.74 -6.81
N TRP A 169 8.02 2.44 -5.92
CA TRP A 169 9.07 3.39 -6.28
C TRP A 169 10.23 2.69 -7.01
N GLU A 170 10.72 1.57 -6.49
CA GLU A 170 11.78 0.77 -7.11
C GLU A 170 11.38 0.28 -8.50
N GLN A 171 10.15 -0.22 -8.68
CA GLN A 171 9.63 -0.62 -9.98
C GLN A 171 9.59 0.55 -10.98
N LYS A 172 9.12 1.72 -10.56
CA LYS A 172 9.12 2.92 -11.40
C LYS A 172 10.53 3.34 -11.81
N GLN A 173 11.48 3.31 -10.88
CA GLN A 173 12.88 3.61 -11.16
C GLN A 173 13.48 2.59 -12.14
N GLN A 174 13.22 1.31 -11.95
CA GLN A 174 13.68 0.27 -12.86
C GLN A 174 13.10 0.43 -14.26
N GLN A 175 11.80 0.69 -14.38
CA GLN A 175 11.16 0.97 -15.68
C GLN A 175 11.74 2.23 -16.35
N ALA A 176 11.97 3.30 -15.57
CA ALA A 176 12.60 4.51 -16.09
C ALA A 176 14.03 4.27 -16.59
N SER A 177 14.82 3.48 -15.85
CA SER A 177 16.18 3.13 -16.23
C SER A 177 16.22 2.26 -17.51
N ILE A 178 15.32 1.29 -17.63
CA ILE A 178 15.16 0.45 -18.83
C ILE A 178 14.78 1.33 -20.03
N ARG A 179 13.79 2.23 -19.85
CA ARG A 179 13.38 3.17 -20.91
C ARG A 179 14.53 4.09 -21.34
N LYS A 180 15.30 4.61 -20.39
CA LYS A 180 16.47 5.44 -20.68
C LYS A 180 17.54 4.65 -21.43
N ALA A 181 17.81 3.40 -21.02
CA ALA A 181 18.77 2.53 -21.69
C ALA A 181 18.33 2.18 -23.12
N LEU A 182 17.03 1.87 -23.32
CA LEU A 182 16.48 1.64 -24.67
C LEU A 182 16.60 2.88 -25.57
N ASN A 183 16.28 4.08 -25.04
CA ASN A 183 16.40 5.32 -25.80
C ASN A 183 17.87 5.66 -26.14
N SER A 184 18.80 5.36 -25.23
CA SER A 184 20.23 5.58 -25.50
C SER A 184 20.82 4.57 -26.49
N ALA A 185 20.29 3.35 -26.52
CA ALA A 185 20.70 2.35 -27.51
C ALA A 185 20.28 2.73 -28.93
N GLN A 186 19.27 3.56 -29.12
CA GLN A 186 18.79 4.08 -30.41
C GLN A 186 19.43 5.41 -30.81
N THR A 187 20.57 5.78 -30.23
CA THR A 187 21.27 7.01 -30.59
C THR A 187 21.80 6.93 -32.01
N PRO A 188 21.52 7.94 -32.88
CA PRO A 188 22.03 7.97 -34.24
C PRO A 188 23.56 7.91 -34.27
N ARG A 189 24.10 7.01 -35.09
CA ARG A 189 25.54 6.84 -35.29
C ARG A 189 25.98 7.15 -36.70
N ASN A 190 25.10 6.89 -37.66
CA ASN A 190 25.39 7.14 -39.07
C ASN A 190 24.22 7.91 -39.71
N TRP A 191 24.51 9.07 -40.25
CA TRP A 191 23.57 9.92 -40.99
C TRP A 191 23.86 9.95 -42.49
N SER A 192 24.80 9.15 -43.00
CA SER A 192 25.26 9.16 -44.37
C SER A 192 24.28 8.45 -45.29
N TYR A 193 23.04 8.94 -45.33
CA TYR A 193 21.98 8.44 -46.21
C TYR A 193 21.67 9.44 -47.31
N THR A 194 21.77 9.01 -48.57
CA THR A 194 21.41 9.80 -49.74
C THR A 194 20.06 9.34 -50.30
N LYS A 195 19.18 10.29 -50.61
CA LYS A 195 17.83 10.06 -51.13
C LYS A 195 17.82 10.24 -52.65
N TYR A 196 17.23 9.26 -53.36
CA TYR A 196 17.02 9.30 -54.81
C TYR A 196 15.53 9.23 -55.11
N PRO A 197 14.83 10.39 -55.17
CA PRO A 197 13.40 10.42 -55.44
C PRO A 197 13.09 10.15 -56.89
N GLY A 198 12.18 9.20 -57.17
CA GLY A 198 11.62 9.01 -58.48
C GLY A 198 10.55 10.04 -58.83
N THR A 199 10.07 10.05 -60.06
CA THR A 199 9.05 11.00 -60.55
C THR A 199 7.77 10.87 -59.73
N GLY A 200 7.25 11.98 -59.18
CA GLY A 200 6.01 12.02 -58.45
C GLY A 200 6.09 11.50 -56.98
N SER A 201 7.29 11.18 -56.49
CA SER A 201 7.48 10.54 -55.17
C SER A 201 7.50 11.52 -53.97
N PHE A 202 7.16 12.78 -54.15
CA PHE A 202 7.27 13.82 -53.14
C PHE A 202 6.63 13.42 -51.78
N ASN A 203 5.46 12.77 -51.80
CA ASN A 203 4.73 12.38 -50.60
C ASN A 203 5.37 11.25 -49.78
N ILE A 204 6.36 10.53 -50.34
CA ILE A 204 7.03 9.39 -49.70
C ILE A 204 8.55 9.62 -49.52
N VAL A 205 9.06 10.79 -49.90
CA VAL A 205 10.46 11.15 -49.63
C VAL A 205 10.65 11.38 -48.14
N PRO A 206 11.49 10.61 -47.43
CA PRO A 206 11.69 10.80 -45.98
C PRO A 206 12.37 12.13 -45.71
N ASP A 207 12.05 12.71 -44.53
CA ASP A 207 12.70 13.94 -44.07
C ASP A 207 14.13 13.66 -43.61
N PHE A 208 14.31 12.54 -42.92
CA PHE A 208 15.62 12.07 -42.49
C PHE A 208 15.73 10.55 -42.54
N ALA A 209 16.97 10.06 -42.59
CA ALA A 209 17.31 8.66 -42.36
C ALA A 209 18.64 8.60 -41.60
N TYR A 210 18.74 7.69 -40.66
CA TYR A 210 19.96 7.37 -39.92
C TYR A 210 19.93 5.90 -39.48
N ASP A 211 21.06 5.40 -39.02
CA ASP A 211 21.14 4.11 -38.33
C ASP A 211 21.94 4.23 -37.02
N ASP A 212 21.71 3.29 -36.10
CA ASP A 212 22.42 3.15 -34.83
C ASP A 212 23.47 1.99 -34.90
N GLY A 213 23.71 1.45 -36.10
CA GLY A 213 24.53 0.30 -36.34
C GLY A 213 23.82 -1.06 -36.26
N ARG A 214 22.54 -1.05 -35.83
CA ARG A 214 21.68 -2.25 -35.77
C ARG A 214 20.35 -2.08 -36.51
N PHE A 215 19.73 -0.92 -36.33
CA PHE A 215 18.46 -0.57 -36.94
C PHE A 215 18.61 0.67 -37.81
N THR A 216 17.86 0.71 -38.90
CA THR A 216 17.72 1.90 -39.73
C THR A 216 16.42 2.61 -39.38
N PHE A 217 16.50 3.92 -39.19
CA PHE A 217 15.39 4.80 -38.85
C PHE A 217 15.11 5.75 -40.00
N VAL A 218 13.90 5.72 -40.52
CA VAL A 218 13.47 6.57 -41.63
C VAL A 218 12.27 7.41 -41.17
N GLY A 219 12.43 8.74 -41.09
CA GLY A 219 11.45 9.65 -40.55
C GLY A 219 10.63 10.37 -41.58
N PHE A 220 9.33 10.50 -41.33
CA PHE A 220 8.34 11.17 -42.18
C PHE A 220 7.56 12.20 -41.36
N SER A 221 7.43 13.41 -41.86
CA SER A 221 6.55 14.45 -41.31
C SER A 221 5.08 14.05 -41.42
N PRO A 222 4.16 14.66 -40.64
CA PRO A 222 2.74 14.30 -40.62
C PRO A 222 2.03 14.43 -41.99
N SER A 223 2.57 15.27 -42.88
CA SER A 223 2.00 15.52 -44.21
C SER A 223 2.39 14.44 -45.24
N LYS A 224 3.24 13.49 -44.88
CA LYS A 224 3.75 12.46 -45.79
C LYS A 224 3.14 11.09 -45.49
N SER A 225 3.05 10.29 -46.54
CA SER A 225 2.60 8.90 -46.47
C SER A 225 3.76 7.99 -46.12
N ILE A 226 3.51 6.97 -45.32
CA ILE A 226 4.51 5.96 -44.99
C ILE A 226 4.51 4.90 -46.06
N PRO A 227 5.62 4.75 -46.81
CA PRO A 227 5.73 3.74 -47.85
C PRO A 227 6.04 2.34 -47.29
N SER A 228 5.85 1.31 -48.09
CA SER A 228 6.47 0.03 -47.85
C SER A 228 7.98 0.13 -48.13
N VAL A 229 8.78 -0.69 -47.41
CA VAL A 229 10.22 -0.68 -47.52
C VAL A 229 10.73 -2.07 -47.91
N THR A 230 11.68 -2.10 -48.83
CA THR A 230 12.43 -3.28 -49.26
C THR A 230 13.92 -2.95 -49.26
N LYS A 231 14.78 -3.95 -49.18
CA LYS A 231 16.23 -3.80 -49.45
C LYS A 231 16.57 -4.31 -50.84
N GLU A 232 17.52 -3.65 -51.49
CA GLU A 232 18.05 -4.10 -52.76
C GLU A 232 19.33 -4.94 -52.53
N LEU A 233 19.31 -6.18 -53.01
CA LEU A 233 20.45 -7.10 -53.04
C LEU A 233 20.55 -7.70 -54.41
N ASN A 234 21.72 -7.56 -55.04
CA ASN A 234 22.00 -8.13 -56.40
C ASN A 234 20.93 -7.76 -57.44
N GLY A 235 20.43 -6.53 -57.41
CA GLY A 235 19.41 -6.03 -58.33
C GLY A 235 17.99 -6.56 -58.07
N LYS A 236 17.75 -7.24 -56.94
CA LYS A 236 16.42 -7.73 -56.55
C LYS A 236 15.99 -7.10 -55.22
N GLU A 237 14.69 -6.80 -55.14
CA GLU A 237 14.11 -6.29 -53.91
C GLU A 237 13.70 -7.43 -52.95
N HIS A 238 14.06 -7.30 -51.69
CA HIS A 238 13.73 -8.23 -50.65
C HIS A 238 12.96 -7.50 -49.52
N VAL A 239 11.97 -8.15 -48.98
CA VAL A 239 11.18 -7.59 -47.86
C VAL A 239 12.07 -7.49 -46.61
N VAL A 240 11.93 -6.38 -45.87
CA VAL A 240 12.58 -6.17 -44.60
C VAL A 240 11.56 -6.09 -43.47
N ASN A 241 11.95 -6.52 -42.27
CA ASN A 241 11.10 -6.36 -41.09
C ASN A 241 11.21 -4.91 -40.59
N GLY A 242 10.07 -4.29 -40.37
CA GLY A 242 10.03 -2.94 -39.86
C GLY A 242 8.84 -2.72 -38.90
N SER A 243 8.95 -1.72 -38.06
CA SER A 243 7.90 -1.25 -37.18
C SER A 243 7.74 0.25 -37.30
N ILE A 244 6.55 0.77 -36.96
CA ILE A 244 6.26 2.19 -37.02
C ILE A 244 6.22 2.73 -35.58
N GLN A 245 6.93 3.83 -35.33
CA GLN A 245 6.98 4.52 -34.04
C GLN A 245 6.72 5.99 -34.23
N LYS A 246 6.11 6.66 -33.24
CA LYS A 246 6.06 8.12 -33.15
C LYS A 246 7.25 8.66 -32.37
N LYS A 247 7.96 9.63 -32.94
CA LYS A 247 9.08 10.33 -32.29
C LYS A 247 8.91 11.85 -32.47
N GLY A 248 8.32 12.50 -31.47
CA GLY A 248 7.84 13.88 -31.61
C GLY A 248 6.73 13.97 -32.65
N ASP A 249 6.85 14.93 -33.58
CA ASP A 249 5.89 15.13 -34.68
C ASP A 249 6.10 14.19 -35.86
N PHE A 250 7.19 13.44 -35.85
CA PHE A 250 7.52 12.52 -36.97
C PHE A 250 6.97 11.12 -36.72
N THR A 251 6.56 10.48 -37.82
CA THR A 251 6.35 9.05 -37.85
C THR A 251 7.62 8.41 -38.36
N VAL A 252 8.22 7.51 -37.59
CA VAL A 252 9.50 6.87 -37.91
C VAL A 252 9.29 5.40 -38.23
N LEU A 253 9.71 4.98 -39.42
CA LEU A 253 9.79 3.60 -39.77
C LEU A 253 11.14 3.06 -39.28
N VAL A 254 11.10 2.06 -38.42
CA VAL A 254 12.26 1.41 -37.82
C VAL A 254 12.46 0.07 -38.52
N ILE A 255 13.53 -0.06 -39.26
CA ILE A 255 13.91 -1.26 -39.99
C ILE A 255 14.90 -2.05 -39.19
N GLN A 256 14.64 -3.34 -38.97
CA GLN A 256 15.39 -4.19 -38.02
C GLN A 256 16.75 -4.68 -38.58
N GLU A 257 17.30 -3.96 -39.55
CA GLU A 257 18.63 -4.21 -40.13
C GLU A 257 19.23 -2.92 -40.68
N VAL A 258 20.53 -2.93 -40.89
CA VAL A 258 21.25 -1.89 -41.65
C VAL A 258 21.68 -2.47 -42.99
N THR A 259 21.33 -1.80 -44.06
CA THR A 259 21.62 -2.27 -45.44
C THR A 259 22.25 -1.16 -46.26
N PRO A 260 23.00 -1.49 -47.33
CA PRO A 260 23.59 -0.49 -48.21
C PRO A 260 22.54 0.27 -49.03
N ARG A 261 21.42 -0.38 -49.37
CA ARG A 261 20.36 0.23 -50.17
C ARG A 261 18.99 -0.20 -49.70
N LEU A 262 18.08 0.77 -49.55
CA LEU A 262 16.67 0.58 -49.30
C LEU A 262 15.85 1.18 -50.43
N VAL A 263 14.72 0.57 -50.72
CA VAL A 263 13.74 1.06 -51.69
C VAL A 263 12.42 1.29 -50.97
N LEU A 264 11.91 2.50 -51.05
CA LEU A 264 10.63 2.92 -50.49
C LEU A 264 9.60 2.99 -51.61
N ARG A 265 8.44 2.30 -51.45
CA ARG A 265 7.38 2.24 -52.49
C ARG A 265 6.02 2.59 -51.93
N SER A 266 5.28 3.34 -52.75
CA SER A 266 3.83 3.54 -52.56
C SER A 266 3.16 3.59 -53.94
N GLY A 267 2.45 2.52 -54.28
CA GLY A 267 1.95 2.34 -55.65
C GLY A 267 3.07 2.38 -56.68
N ASN A 268 2.97 3.31 -57.64
CA ASN A 268 3.95 3.48 -58.70
C ASN A 268 5.12 4.42 -58.34
N THR A 269 5.09 5.04 -57.18
CA THR A 269 6.12 5.97 -56.73
C THR A 269 7.22 5.26 -55.97
N VAL A 270 8.47 5.63 -56.22
CA VAL A 270 9.66 4.96 -55.68
C VAL A 270 10.66 6.00 -55.20
N VAL A 271 11.28 5.73 -54.05
CA VAL A 271 12.43 6.49 -53.52
C VAL A 271 13.53 5.49 -53.14
N GLY A 272 14.70 5.64 -53.73
CA GLY A 272 15.90 4.93 -53.28
C GLY A 272 16.55 5.64 -52.09
N LEU A 273 17.04 4.87 -51.15
CA LEU A 273 17.90 5.34 -50.07
C LEU A 273 19.21 4.59 -50.11
N GLU A 274 20.31 5.30 -50.29
CA GLU A 274 21.66 4.71 -50.29
C GLU A 274 22.38 5.08 -48.99
N ASN A 275 22.91 4.06 -48.31
CA ASN A 275 23.70 4.18 -47.11
C ASN A 275 25.19 4.19 -47.44
N SER A 276 25.78 5.37 -47.65
CA SER A 276 27.22 5.48 -47.96
C SER A 276 28.14 5.24 -46.73
N GLY A 277 27.54 5.19 -45.53
CA GLY A 277 28.23 4.82 -44.28
C GLY A 277 28.14 3.34 -43.93
N PHE A 278 27.54 2.51 -44.80
CA PHE A 278 27.38 1.08 -44.55
C PHE A 278 28.74 0.38 -44.32
N GLY A 279 28.83 -0.43 -43.27
CA GLY A 279 30.05 -1.13 -42.87
C GLY A 279 31.13 -0.28 -42.18
N ARG A 280 30.90 1.07 -42.03
CA ARG A 280 31.84 1.96 -41.33
C ARG A 280 31.50 2.13 -39.86
N VAL A 281 30.22 1.96 -39.49
CA VAL A 281 29.74 2.05 -38.12
C VAL A 281 29.33 0.66 -37.67
N HIS A 282 30.06 0.10 -36.72
CA HIS A 282 29.70 -1.15 -36.09
C HIS A 282 28.82 -0.88 -34.88
N ALA A 283 27.83 -1.76 -34.62
CA ALA A 283 27.18 -1.79 -33.32
C ALA A 283 28.28 -2.06 -32.29
N THR A 284 28.43 -1.16 -31.30
CA THR A 284 29.46 -1.36 -30.32
C THR A 284 29.27 -2.70 -29.60
N ASP A 285 30.33 -3.52 -29.67
CA ASP A 285 30.76 -4.49 -28.70
C ASP A 285 29.63 -5.08 -27.81
N GLY A 286 28.91 -6.05 -28.36
CA GLY A 286 28.17 -7.03 -27.59
C GLY A 286 27.22 -6.56 -26.47
N SER A 287 27.17 -5.26 -26.15
CA SER A 287 26.36 -4.76 -25.05
C SER A 287 24.87 -4.87 -25.36
N THR A 288 24.15 -5.60 -24.54
CA THR A 288 22.69 -5.62 -24.52
C THR A 288 22.17 -4.46 -23.70
N VAL A 289 20.86 -4.17 -23.77
CA VAL A 289 20.18 -3.17 -22.97
C VAL A 289 20.23 -3.50 -21.45
N SER A 290 20.44 -4.77 -21.13
CA SER A 290 20.60 -5.27 -19.77
C SER A 290 22.08 -5.52 -19.45
N ARG A 291 22.58 -4.94 -18.35
CA ARG A 291 23.94 -5.22 -17.84
C ARG A 291 24.13 -6.68 -17.37
N GLN A 292 23.03 -7.43 -17.25
CA GLN A 292 23.02 -8.82 -16.77
C GLN A 292 23.05 -9.83 -17.92
N VAL A 293 22.95 -9.37 -19.17
CA VAL A 293 22.91 -10.24 -20.36
C VAL A 293 24.04 -9.84 -21.28
N GLU A 294 24.99 -10.73 -21.44
CA GLU A 294 26.09 -10.60 -22.40
C GLU A 294 25.70 -11.25 -23.73
N ARG A 295 25.99 -10.56 -24.83
CA ARG A 295 25.75 -11.09 -26.16
C ARG A 295 26.94 -11.98 -26.54
N VAL A 296 26.70 -13.27 -26.66
CA VAL A 296 27.69 -14.22 -27.19
C VAL A 296 27.40 -14.42 -28.69
N GLU A 297 28.32 -14.02 -29.56
CA GLU A 297 28.23 -14.33 -30.99
C GLU A 297 28.61 -15.80 -31.20
N LYS A 298 27.72 -16.54 -31.86
CA LYS A 298 28.02 -17.90 -32.28
C LYS A 298 29.13 -17.82 -33.35
N PRO A 299 30.23 -18.55 -33.20
CA PRO A 299 31.23 -18.62 -34.27
C PRO A 299 30.57 -19.16 -35.53
N GLU A 300 30.76 -18.45 -36.65
CA GLU A 300 30.33 -18.95 -37.95
C GLU A 300 30.99 -20.31 -38.20
N SER A 301 30.16 -21.33 -38.39
CA SER A 301 30.63 -22.63 -38.88
C SER A 301 31.10 -22.43 -40.32
N ARG A 302 32.41 -22.56 -40.51
CA ARG A 302 33.01 -22.68 -41.83
C ARG A 302 32.62 -23.99 -42.50
#